data_deacb08c4ad8dc367b1827af01bfef39
#
_entry.id   deacb08c4ad8dc367b1827af01bfef39
#
_cell.length_a   1.000
_cell.length_b   1.000
_cell.length_c   1.000
_cell.angle_alpha   90.00
_cell.angle_beta   90.00
_cell.angle_gamma   90.00
#
_symmetry.space_group_name_H-M   'P 1'
#
loop_
_entity.id
_entity.type
_entity.pdbx_description
1 polymer ?
#
loop_
_entity_poly.entity_id
_entity_poly.type
_entity_poly.pdbx_seq_one_letter_code
_entity_poly.pdbx_strand_id
1 'polypeptide(L)'
;MSAQTTAEAYLNSAVSKFYLNDMKGAIVDYTKAIKIDTNYIEAYRKRGLAKETSKDFSGAIVDYTKAIEIDPNYAPAYRDRGIAKDKLKDFSGAISDYTKAIEIDPNYAPAFHDRGITKGKLKDHSGLIADCTKAIEIDPNYATAYFNRGVSKFYLGDMTGACNDARTAQELGDDASILIKKACN
;
A
#
# COMPACT_ATOMS: atom_id res chain seq x y z
N MET A 1 -9.23 -9.87 34.79
CA MET A 1 -9.11 -9.68 33.33
C MET A 1 -7.70 -10.07 32.94
N SER A 2 -7.54 -10.89 31.89
CA SER A 2 -6.21 -11.23 31.38
C SER A 2 -5.54 -10.01 30.75
N ALA A 3 -4.20 -9.94 30.74
CA ALA A 3 -3.45 -8.86 30.09
C ALA A 3 -3.84 -8.71 28.59
N GLN A 4 -4.11 -9.83 27.92
CA GLN A 4 -4.55 -9.89 26.53
C GLN A 4 -5.90 -9.18 26.30
N THR A 5 -6.88 -9.39 27.19
CA THR A 5 -8.19 -8.71 27.12
C THR A 5 -8.04 -7.18 27.26
N THR A 6 -7.07 -6.72 28.05
CA THR A 6 -6.81 -5.29 28.24
C THR A 6 -6.07 -4.68 27.04
N ALA A 7 -5.11 -5.39 26.43
CA ALA A 7 -4.42 -4.94 25.24
C ALA A 7 -5.40 -4.81 24.05
N GLU A 8 -6.27 -5.78 23.87
CA GLU A 8 -7.33 -5.76 22.85
C GLU A 8 -8.32 -4.59 23.05
N ALA A 9 -8.70 -4.30 24.30
CA ALA A 9 -9.56 -3.16 24.60
C ALA A 9 -8.92 -1.81 24.17
N TYR A 10 -7.62 -1.65 24.41
CA TYR A 10 -6.90 -0.46 23.92
C TYR A 10 -6.77 -0.46 22.39
N LEU A 11 -6.54 -1.60 21.74
CA LEU A 11 -6.54 -1.69 20.27
C LEU A 11 -7.88 -1.21 19.69
N ASN A 12 -9.00 -1.72 20.23
CA ASN A 12 -10.34 -1.38 19.75
C ASN A 12 -10.67 0.12 19.98
N SER A 13 -10.28 0.66 21.14
CA SER A 13 -10.37 2.11 21.40
C SER A 13 -9.57 2.93 20.38
N ALA A 14 -8.33 2.51 20.10
CA ALA A 14 -7.47 3.17 19.13
C ALA A 14 -8.05 3.12 17.71
N VAL A 15 -8.58 1.98 17.29
CA VAL A 15 -9.26 1.81 15.99
C VAL A 15 -10.45 2.78 15.88
N SER A 16 -11.28 2.87 16.91
CA SER A 16 -12.42 3.80 16.93
C SER A 16 -11.96 5.26 16.78
N LYS A 17 -10.90 5.66 17.50
CA LYS A 17 -10.31 7.00 17.40
C LYS A 17 -9.73 7.28 16.02
N PHE A 18 -9.08 6.29 15.41
CA PHE A 18 -8.55 6.39 14.05
C PHE A 18 -9.67 6.72 13.04
N TYR A 19 -10.80 6.00 13.09
CA TYR A 19 -11.94 6.27 12.21
C TYR A 19 -12.63 7.62 12.50
N LEU A 20 -12.53 8.11 13.73
CA LEU A 20 -12.99 9.47 14.11
C LEU A 20 -11.96 10.57 13.77
N ASN A 21 -10.87 10.22 13.05
CA ASN A 21 -9.79 11.12 12.69
C ASN A 21 -8.99 11.70 13.88
N ASP A 22 -9.12 11.09 15.08
CA ASP A 22 -8.26 11.40 16.24
C ASP A 22 -6.98 10.56 16.21
N MET A 23 -6.05 10.93 15.33
CA MET A 23 -4.79 10.20 15.17
C MET A 23 -3.93 10.24 16.43
N LYS A 24 -3.92 11.36 17.17
CA LYS A 24 -3.15 11.48 18.41
C LYS A 24 -3.68 10.53 19.48
N GLY A 25 -4.98 10.51 19.70
CA GLY A 25 -5.62 9.60 20.63
C GLY A 25 -5.45 8.13 20.23
N ALA A 26 -5.53 7.82 18.94
CA ALA A 26 -5.29 6.47 18.41
C ALA A 26 -3.85 6.02 18.71
N ILE A 27 -2.82 6.83 18.42
CA ILE A 27 -1.41 6.52 18.70
C ILE A 27 -1.16 6.27 20.19
N VAL A 28 -1.81 7.05 21.07
CA VAL A 28 -1.72 6.85 22.53
C VAL A 28 -2.25 5.49 22.93
N ASP A 29 -3.44 5.11 22.44
CA ASP A 29 -4.06 3.84 22.84
C ASP A 29 -3.37 2.63 22.19
N TYR A 30 -2.93 2.70 20.92
CA TYR A 30 -2.05 1.67 20.36
C TYR A 30 -0.76 1.50 21.19
N THR A 31 -0.19 2.60 21.68
CA THR A 31 1.00 2.55 22.53
C THR A 31 0.72 1.84 23.87
N LYS A 32 -0.48 2.02 24.45
CA LYS A 32 -0.88 1.29 25.66
C LYS A 32 -1.06 -0.21 25.37
N ALA A 33 -1.69 -0.56 24.23
CA ALA A 33 -1.82 -1.96 23.82
C ALA A 33 -0.45 -2.63 23.69
N ILE A 34 0.50 -1.97 23.01
CA ILE A 34 1.89 -2.44 22.82
C ILE A 34 2.64 -2.57 24.15
N LYS A 35 2.42 -1.67 25.14
CA LYS A 35 3.05 -1.78 26.45
C LYS A 35 2.57 -3.00 27.23
N ILE A 36 1.34 -3.44 27.00
CA ILE A 36 0.75 -4.61 27.65
C ILE A 36 1.18 -5.90 26.95
N ASP A 37 1.15 -5.89 25.61
CA ASP A 37 1.62 -6.98 24.75
C ASP A 37 2.66 -6.46 23.78
N THR A 38 3.93 -6.68 24.09
CA THR A 38 5.08 -6.22 23.28
C THR A 38 5.22 -6.98 21.97
N ASN A 39 4.47 -8.07 21.75
CA ASN A 39 4.44 -8.84 20.51
C ASN A 39 3.15 -8.64 19.70
N TYR A 40 2.38 -7.59 20.00
CA TYR A 40 1.11 -7.34 19.34
C TYR A 40 1.32 -6.73 17.94
N ILE A 41 1.56 -7.57 16.97
CA ILE A 41 1.87 -7.21 15.56
C ILE A 41 0.87 -6.21 14.99
N GLU A 42 -0.43 -6.47 15.17
CA GLU A 42 -1.49 -5.61 14.63
C GLU A 42 -1.47 -4.21 15.26
N ALA A 43 -1.17 -4.09 16.56
CA ALA A 43 -1.06 -2.81 17.23
C ALA A 43 0.11 -1.96 16.69
N TYR A 44 1.26 -2.59 16.43
CA TYR A 44 2.38 -1.91 15.77
C TYR A 44 1.99 -1.44 14.37
N ARG A 45 1.45 -2.34 13.53
CA ARG A 45 1.04 -1.99 12.17
C ARG A 45 0.03 -0.84 12.15
N LYS A 46 -1.03 -0.92 12.97
CA LYS A 46 -2.07 0.13 13.04
C LYS A 46 -1.54 1.45 13.61
N ARG A 47 -0.60 1.41 14.57
CA ARG A 47 0.08 2.63 15.04
C ARG A 47 0.94 3.26 13.94
N GLY A 48 1.65 2.44 13.17
CA GLY A 48 2.37 2.86 11.98
C GLY A 48 1.44 3.57 10.98
N LEU A 49 0.28 3.00 10.69
CA LEU A 49 -0.72 3.60 9.80
C LEU A 49 -1.25 4.95 10.34
N ALA A 50 -1.49 5.07 11.64
CA ALA A 50 -1.92 6.33 12.26
C ALA A 50 -0.82 7.41 12.18
N LYS A 51 0.46 7.03 12.32
CA LYS A 51 1.60 7.92 12.13
C LYS A 51 1.74 8.33 10.66
N GLU A 52 1.63 7.39 9.73
CA GLU A 52 1.67 7.66 8.29
C GLU A 52 0.57 8.65 7.88
N THR A 53 -0.67 8.45 8.35
CA THR A 53 -1.79 9.39 8.14
C THR A 53 -1.47 10.78 8.70
N SER A 54 -0.73 10.86 9.79
CA SER A 54 -0.21 12.10 10.37
C SER A 54 1.06 12.63 9.68
N LYS A 55 1.48 12.00 8.57
CA LYS A 55 2.72 12.30 7.82
C LYS A 55 4.03 12.04 8.57
N ASP A 56 3.99 11.33 9.70
CA ASP A 56 5.18 10.82 10.39
C ASP A 56 5.64 9.49 9.74
N PHE A 57 6.16 9.59 8.51
CA PHE A 57 6.60 8.42 7.75
C PHE A 57 7.78 7.70 8.42
N SER A 58 8.70 8.44 9.04
CA SER A 58 9.83 7.84 9.74
C SER A 58 9.38 7.05 10.97
N GLY A 59 8.45 7.59 11.75
CA GLY A 59 7.87 6.89 12.89
C GLY A 59 7.03 5.68 12.47
N ALA A 60 6.35 5.75 11.30
CA ALA A 60 5.61 4.61 10.72
C ALA A 60 6.56 3.47 10.33
N ILE A 61 7.70 3.78 9.68
CA ILE A 61 8.73 2.79 9.31
C ILE A 61 9.25 2.04 10.53
N VAL A 62 9.45 2.71 11.66
CA VAL A 62 9.88 2.07 12.91
C VAL A 62 8.83 1.05 13.37
N ASP A 63 7.56 1.41 13.37
CA ASP A 63 6.48 0.53 13.81
C ASP A 63 6.29 -0.67 12.86
N TYR A 64 6.31 -0.45 11.55
CA TYR A 64 6.24 -1.54 10.57
C TYR A 64 7.45 -2.48 10.66
N THR A 65 8.63 -1.93 10.94
CA THR A 65 9.83 -2.74 11.18
C THR A 65 9.66 -3.63 12.40
N LYS A 66 9.06 -3.11 13.49
CA LYS A 66 8.75 -3.93 14.67
C LYS A 66 7.74 -5.04 14.37
N ALA A 67 6.70 -4.77 13.59
CA ALA A 67 5.77 -5.80 13.15
C ALA A 67 6.47 -6.92 12.35
N ILE A 68 7.42 -6.55 11.47
CA ILE A 68 8.22 -7.49 10.67
C ILE A 68 9.22 -8.28 11.55
N GLU A 69 9.82 -7.66 12.56
CA GLU A 69 10.71 -8.35 13.49
C GLU A 69 9.97 -9.44 14.29
N ILE A 70 8.70 -9.20 14.62
CA ILE A 70 7.85 -10.15 15.35
C ILE A 70 7.38 -11.28 14.41
N ASP A 71 6.91 -10.94 13.21
CA ASP A 71 6.52 -11.90 12.17
C ASP A 71 7.17 -11.54 10.84
N PRO A 72 8.29 -12.18 10.48
CA PRO A 72 8.97 -11.98 9.21
C PRO A 72 8.16 -12.40 7.96
N ASN A 73 7.02 -13.08 8.13
CA ASN A 73 6.14 -13.48 7.03
C ASN A 73 4.88 -12.62 6.94
N TYR A 74 4.83 -11.50 7.64
CA TYR A 74 3.68 -10.61 7.61
C TYR A 74 3.72 -9.65 6.40
N ALA A 75 3.31 -10.11 5.24
CA ALA A 75 3.33 -9.36 3.97
C ALA A 75 2.73 -7.93 4.06
N PRO A 76 1.59 -7.68 4.77
CA PRO A 76 1.06 -6.34 4.89
C PRO A 76 2.01 -5.32 5.52
N ALA A 77 2.85 -5.71 6.49
CA ALA A 77 3.80 -4.77 7.10
C ALA A 77 4.94 -4.38 6.16
N TYR A 78 5.40 -5.29 5.30
CA TYR A 78 6.36 -4.96 4.25
C TYR A 78 5.77 -3.97 3.26
N ARG A 79 4.54 -4.21 2.76
CA ARG A 79 3.87 -3.29 1.84
C ARG A 79 3.71 -1.90 2.47
N ASP A 80 3.19 -1.81 3.69
CA ASP A 80 2.97 -0.54 4.39
C ASP A 80 4.30 0.20 4.63
N ARG A 81 5.38 -0.51 5.00
CA ARG A 81 6.73 0.07 5.12
C ARG A 81 7.25 0.58 3.78
N GLY A 82 7.01 -0.16 2.70
CA GLY A 82 7.31 0.26 1.34
C GLY A 82 6.62 1.57 0.97
N ILE A 83 5.33 1.72 1.30
CA ILE A 83 4.58 2.97 1.07
C ILE A 83 5.22 4.13 1.84
N ALA A 84 5.55 3.94 3.11
CA ALA A 84 6.17 4.99 3.91
C ALA A 84 7.56 5.40 3.38
N LYS A 85 8.38 4.43 2.90
CA LYS A 85 9.66 4.70 2.23
C LYS A 85 9.47 5.45 0.91
N ASP A 86 8.48 5.07 0.10
CA ASP A 86 8.16 5.76 -1.15
C ASP A 86 7.79 7.22 -0.91
N LYS A 87 7.01 7.52 0.16
CA LYS A 87 6.70 8.89 0.58
C LYS A 87 7.94 9.69 0.96
N LEU A 88 8.96 9.05 1.51
CA LEU A 88 10.28 9.64 1.80
C LEU A 88 11.22 9.65 0.59
N LYS A 89 10.76 9.20 -0.59
CA LYS A 89 11.53 9.07 -1.84
C LYS A 89 12.67 8.04 -1.77
N ASP A 90 12.65 7.13 -0.80
CA ASP A 90 13.48 5.93 -0.79
C ASP A 90 12.84 4.87 -1.70
N PHE A 91 12.90 5.12 -3.02
CA PHE A 91 12.26 4.26 -4.02
C PHE A 91 12.89 2.86 -4.07
N SER A 92 14.21 2.75 -3.86
CA SER A 92 14.89 1.46 -3.85
C SER A 92 14.47 0.60 -2.65
N GLY A 93 14.40 1.21 -1.47
CA GLY A 93 13.92 0.56 -0.27
C GLY A 93 12.44 0.18 -0.34
N ALA A 94 11.60 1.00 -1.00
CA ALA A 94 10.20 0.71 -1.25
C ALA A 94 10.03 -0.51 -2.17
N ILE A 95 10.73 -0.55 -3.31
CA ILE A 95 10.72 -1.69 -4.26
C ILE A 95 11.17 -2.97 -3.58
N SER A 96 12.20 -2.92 -2.73
CA SER A 96 12.67 -4.07 -1.97
C SER A 96 11.58 -4.61 -1.03
N ASP A 97 10.91 -3.73 -0.28
CA ASP A 97 9.85 -4.12 0.64
C ASP A 97 8.63 -4.69 -0.09
N TYR A 98 8.17 -4.08 -1.20
CA TYR A 98 7.08 -4.63 -2.01
C TYR A 98 7.46 -5.99 -2.61
N THR A 99 8.71 -6.16 -3.04
CA THR A 99 9.19 -7.45 -3.55
C THR A 99 9.11 -8.51 -2.46
N LYS A 100 9.51 -8.16 -1.22
CA LYS A 100 9.39 -9.08 -0.09
C LYS A 100 7.93 -9.42 0.24
N ALA A 101 7.03 -8.45 0.18
CA ALA A 101 5.59 -8.70 0.35
C ALA A 101 5.05 -9.70 -0.70
N ILE A 102 5.48 -9.56 -1.96
CA ILE A 102 5.11 -10.44 -3.08
C ILE A 102 5.73 -11.85 -2.93
N GLU A 103 6.96 -11.97 -2.44
CA GLU A 103 7.58 -13.27 -2.15
C GLU A 103 6.81 -14.04 -1.07
N ILE A 104 6.30 -13.33 -0.05
CA ILE A 104 5.52 -13.92 1.03
C ILE A 104 4.10 -14.29 0.55
N ASP A 105 3.46 -13.38 -0.18
CA ASP A 105 2.12 -13.60 -0.75
C ASP A 105 2.13 -13.27 -2.25
N PRO A 106 2.31 -14.29 -3.12
CA PRO A 106 2.30 -14.11 -4.57
C PRO A 106 0.96 -13.66 -5.16
N ASN A 107 -0.12 -13.67 -4.36
CA ASN A 107 -1.45 -13.20 -4.77
C ASN A 107 -1.79 -11.80 -4.19
N TYR A 108 -0.80 -11.09 -3.68
CA TYR A 108 -1.03 -9.77 -3.08
C TYR A 108 -1.05 -8.67 -4.16
N ALA A 109 -2.15 -8.56 -4.91
CA ALA A 109 -2.33 -7.59 -5.99
C ALA A 109 -1.92 -6.14 -5.62
N PRO A 110 -2.26 -5.60 -4.41
CA PRO A 110 -1.82 -4.26 -4.04
C PRO A 110 -0.30 -4.08 -3.98
N ALA A 111 0.47 -5.10 -3.62
CA ALA A 111 1.93 -4.98 -3.56
C ALA A 111 2.56 -4.92 -4.96
N PHE A 112 2.03 -5.66 -5.93
CA PHE A 112 2.42 -5.53 -7.33
C PHE A 112 2.11 -4.12 -7.85
N HIS A 113 0.89 -3.64 -7.65
CA HIS A 113 0.49 -2.30 -8.08
C HIS A 113 1.41 -1.21 -7.50
N ASP A 114 1.64 -1.21 -6.18
CA ASP A 114 2.46 -0.19 -5.51
C ASP A 114 3.92 -0.24 -5.99
N ARG A 115 4.49 -1.47 -6.21
CA ARG A 115 5.82 -1.63 -6.79
C ARG A 115 5.89 -1.06 -8.21
N GLY A 116 4.88 -1.35 -9.04
CA GLY A 116 4.76 -0.81 -10.38
C GLY A 116 4.74 0.72 -10.39
N ILE A 117 3.92 1.34 -9.53
CA ILE A 117 3.86 2.80 -9.40
C ILE A 117 5.23 3.39 -9.04
N THR A 118 5.93 2.78 -8.09
CA THR A 118 7.27 3.24 -7.69
C THR A 118 8.30 3.10 -8.84
N LYS A 119 8.23 2.01 -9.63
CA LYS A 119 9.04 1.85 -10.86
C LYS A 119 8.72 2.95 -11.88
N GLY A 120 7.43 3.28 -12.05
CA GLY A 120 7.00 4.37 -12.94
C GLY A 120 7.56 5.73 -12.54
N LYS A 121 7.67 6.04 -11.23
CA LYS A 121 8.35 7.24 -10.73
C LYS A 121 9.83 7.29 -11.12
N LEU A 122 10.46 6.13 -11.27
CA LEU A 122 11.83 5.97 -11.78
C LEU A 122 11.88 5.91 -13.30
N LYS A 123 10.76 6.16 -14.01
CA LYS A 123 10.61 6.09 -15.48
C LYS A 123 10.76 4.66 -16.06
N ASP A 124 10.70 3.63 -15.22
CA ASP A 124 10.60 2.24 -15.67
C ASP A 124 9.14 1.90 -16.00
N HIS A 125 8.68 2.42 -17.16
CA HIS A 125 7.31 2.17 -17.64
C HIS A 125 7.07 0.69 -17.97
N SER A 126 8.10 -0.01 -18.46
CA SER A 126 8.00 -1.45 -18.74
C SER A 126 7.78 -2.27 -17.48
N GLY A 127 8.51 -1.95 -16.41
CA GLY A 127 8.35 -2.57 -15.10
C GLY A 127 7.00 -2.26 -14.48
N LEU A 128 6.46 -1.03 -14.66
CA LEU A 128 5.11 -0.70 -14.21
C LEU A 128 4.06 -1.52 -14.96
N ILE A 129 4.17 -1.64 -16.28
CA ILE A 129 3.23 -2.43 -17.10
C ILE A 129 3.22 -3.89 -16.64
N ALA A 130 4.40 -4.47 -16.42
CA ALA A 130 4.52 -5.85 -15.96
C ALA A 130 3.84 -6.06 -14.59
N ASP A 131 4.12 -5.19 -13.63
CA ASP A 131 3.57 -5.29 -12.27
C ASP A 131 2.05 -5.03 -12.25
N CYS A 132 1.54 -4.01 -12.97
CA CYS A 132 0.11 -3.80 -13.08
C CYS A 132 -0.60 -4.96 -13.81
N THR A 133 0.07 -5.60 -14.78
CA THR A 133 -0.51 -6.79 -15.43
C THR A 133 -0.67 -7.92 -14.43
N LYS A 134 0.31 -8.15 -13.55
CA LYS A 134 0.19 -9.14 -12.47
C LYS A 134 -0.92 -8.78 -11.48
N ALA A 135 -1.04 -7.50 -11.09
CA ALA A 135 -2.12 -7.06 -10.22
C ALA A 135 -3.50 -7.33 -10.83
N ILE A 136 -3.67 -7.09 -12.14
CA ILE A 136 -4.90 -7.35 -12.91
C ILE A 136 -5.18 -8.85 -13.07
N GLU A 137 -4.16 -9.68 -13.29
CA GLU A 137 -4.31 -11.15 -13.34
C GLU A 137 -4.85 -11.70 -12.00
N ILE A 138 -4.45 -11.11 -10.87
CA ILE A 138 -4.89 -11.50 -9.53
C ILE A 138 -6.29 -10.92 -9.24
N ASP A 139 -6.50 -9.63 -9.53
CA ASP A 139 -7.78 -8.93 -9.33
C ASP A 139 -8.20 -8.25 -10.64
N PRO A 140 -9.05 -8.89 -11.46
CA PRO A 140 -9.54 -8.32 -12.72
C PRO A 140 -10.40 -7.06 -12.55
N ASN A 141 -10.83 -6.71 -11.33
CA ASN A 141 -11.60 -5.50 -11.06
C ASN A 141 -10.74 -4.34 -10.52
N TYR A 142 -9.42 -4.46 -10.57
CA TYR A 142 -8.51 -3.44 -10.04
C TYR A 142 -8.41 -2.23 -11.00
N ALA A 143 -9.41 -1.37 -10.98
CA ALA A 143 -9.55 -0.22 -11.89
C ALA A 143 -8.27 0.63 -12.01
N THR A 144 -7.66 1.01 -10.87
CA THR A 144 -6.45 1.85 -10.86
C THR A 144 -5.23 1.15 -11.47
N ALA A 145 -5.16 -0.18 -11.46
CA ALA A 145 -4.09 -0.91 -12.13
C ALA A 145 -4.22 -0.82 -13.65
N TYR A 146 -5.44 -0.92 -14.21
CA TYR A 146 -5.69 -0.65 -15.62
C TYR A 146 -5.31 0.78 -15.99
N PHE A 147 -5.77 1.78 -15.22
CA PHE A 147 -5.47 3.18 -15.47
C PHE A 147 -3.95 3.42 -15.55
N ASN A 148 -3.20 2.98 -14.54
CA ASN A 148 -1.75 3.20 -14.48
C ASN A 148 -0.99 2.43 -15.57
N ARG A 149 -1.45 1.21 -15.93
CA ARG A 149 -0.91 0.45 -17.06
C ARG A 149 -1.15 1.18 -18.37
N GLY A 150 -2.36 1.70 -18.57
CA GLY A 150 -2.73 2.48 -19.74
C GLY A 150 -1.89 3.76 -19.89
N VAL A 151 -1.68 4.49 -18.79
CA VAL A 151 -0.79 5.67 -18.78
C VAL A 151 0.64 5.29 -19.20
N SER A 152 1.17 4.17 -18.72
CA SER A 152 2.53 3.76 -19.06
C SER A 152 2.65 3.26 -20.52
N LYS A 153 1.61 2.58 -21.04
CA LYS A 153 1.53 2.23 -22.46
C LYS A 153 1.49 3.46 -23.34
N PHE A 154 0.73 4.49 -22.95
CA PHE A 154 0.69 5.77 -23.65
C PHE A 154 2.08 6.41 -23.75
N TYR A 155 2.85 6.44 -22.64
CA TYR A 155 4.22 6.97 -22.65
C TYR A 155 5.18 6.16 -23.52
N LEU A 156 4.91 4.87 -23.73
CA LEU A 156 5.71 4.02 -24.63
C LEU A 156 5.18 3.99 -26.08
N GLY A 157 4.12 4.75 -26.39
CA GLY A 157 3.56 4.85 -27.75
C GLY A 157 2.55 3.77 -28.12
N ASP A 158 2.21 2.86 -27.20
CA ASP A 158 1.13 1.88 -27.41
C ASP A 158 -0.24 2.54 -27.18
N MET A 159 -0.69 3.30 -28.16
CA MET A 159 -1.95 4.04 -28.09
C MET A 159 -3.16 3.11 -28.01
N THR A 160 -3.15 1.99 -28.76
CA THR A 160 -4.23 1.02 -28.74
C THR A 160 -4.38 0.35 -27.37
N GLY A 161 -3.27 -0.11 -26.80
CA GLY A 161 -3.27 -0.70 -25.46
C GLY A 161 -3.64 0.30 -24.37
N ALA A 162 -3.21 1.56 -24.50
CA ALA A 162 -3.57 2.64 -23.58
C ALA A 162 -5.06 2.96 -23.64
N CYS A 163 -5.65 3.02 -24.84
CA CYS A 163 -7.08 3.25 -25.02
C CYS A 163 -7.93 2.13 -24.43
N ASN A 164 -7.56 0.87 -24.66
CA ASN A 164 -8.28 -0.27 -24.11
C ASN A 164 -8.23 -0.27 -22.56
N ASP A 165 -7.05 -0.10 -21.98
CA ASP A 165 -6.89 -0.05 -20.52
C ASP A 165 -7.67 1.13 -19.91
N ALA A 166 -7.65 2.30 -20.56
CA ALA A 166 -8.39 3.48 -20.08
C ALA A 166 -9.91 3.26 -20.08
N ARG A 167 -10.46 2.61 -21.12
CA ARG A 167 -11.90 2.27 -21.18
C ARG A 167 -12.28 1.30 -20.07
N THR A 168 -11.48 0.24 -19.88
CA THR A 168 -11.71 -0.73 -18.80
C THR A 168 -11.65 -0.07 -17.43
N ALA A 169 -10.66 0.80 -17.19
CA ALA A 169 -10.58 1.56 -15.93
C ALA A 169 -11.83 2.41 -15.68
N GLN A 170 -12.33 3.08 -16.72
CA GLN A 170 -13.56 3.87 -16.65
C GLN A 170 -14.80 3.02 -16.37
N GLU A 171 -14.94 1.86 -17.02
CA GLU A 171 -16.03 0.91 -16.77
C GLU A 171 -16.02 0.37 -15.34
N LEU A 172 -14.83 0.22 -14.75
CA LEU A 172 -14.63 -0.20 -13.37
C LEU A 172 -14.72 0.95 -12.34
N GLY A 173 -15.02 2.19 -12.79
CA GLY A 173 -15.30 3.34 -11.93
C GLY A 173 -14.11 4.28 -11.64
N ASP A 174 -12.97 4.11 -12.32
CA ASP A 174 -11.87 5.07 -12.25
C ASP A 174 -12.05 6.17 -13.32
N ASP A 175 -11.64 7.41 -13.03
CA ASP A 175 -11.73 8.51 -14.02
C ASP A 175 -10.55 8.46 -14.99
N ALA A 176 -10.78 7.81 -16.13
CA ALA A 176 -9.81 7.74 -17.23
C ALA A 176 -10.12 8.68 -18.41
N SER A 177 -11.03 9.64 -18.25
CA SER A 177 -11.53 10.51 -19.33
C SER A 177 -10.42 11.24 -20.11
N ILE A 178 -9.40 11.75 -19.43
CA ILE A 178 -8.25 12.43 -20.05
C ILE A 178 -7.41 11.46 -20.87
N LEU A 179 -7.16 10.27 -20.37
CA LEU A 179 -6.38 9.24 -21.06
C LEU A 179 -7.14 8.74 -22.30
N ILE A 180 -8.45 8.50 -22.19
CA ILE A 180 -9.31 8.14 -23.30
C ILE A 180 -9.22 9.20 -24.42
N LYS A 181 -9.37 10.48 -24.07
CA LYS A 181 -9.28 11.57 -25.04
C LYS A 181 -7.93 11.62 -25.77
N LYS A 182 -6.84 11.25 -25.12
CA LYS A 182 -5.47 11.30 -25.68
C LYS A 182 -5.11 10.04 -26.48
N ALA A 183 -5.57 8.87 -26.04
CA ALA A 183 -5.12 7.60 -26.57
C ALA A 183 -6.11 6.96 -27.58
N CYS A 184 -7.38 7.37 -27.55
CA CYS A 184 -8.43 6.75 -28.39
C CYS A 184 -8.82 7.59 -29.63
N ASN A 185 -8.17 8.74 -29.87
CA ASN A 185 -8.47 9.62 -31.02
C ASN A 185 -7.40 9.50 -32.11
#